data_6530a9bf1f3f78e807b3081c477000b1
#
_entry.id   6530a9bf1f3f78e807b3081c477000b1
#
_cell.length_a   1.000
_cell.length_b   1.000
_cell.length_c   1.000
_cell.angle_alpha   90.00
_cell.angle_beta   90.00
_cell.angle_gamma   90.00
#
_symmetry.space_group_name_H-M   'P 1'
#
loop_
_entity.id
_entity.type
_entity.pdbx_description
1 polymer ?
#
loop_
_entity_poly.entity_id
_entity_poly.type
_entity_poly.pdbx_seq_one_letter_code
_entity_poly.pdbx_strand_id
1 'polypeptide(L)'
;METNLSKIRRDKMLETITSIKKNIVDEETLTNLSMIENELTKKKYGLIWEEHEERVDKELETKIPTFIDIQEKEIISNPNEKFNFLLEGDNLHSLYLLEKTHKGKIDVIYIDPPYNTGNKDFTYNDKIIDTEDGYRHSKWLSFMERRLLKAKELLSEEGVIFISIDDNEYSQLKLLCDYIFNEDNFIANFIRKTGSTRAMAKHFDIRQDYVLIYSKNKLKLKLKQLKNYKTSNYENYDNDINGNWDTQDLTVRSGGYKYDIPSIDNSKQFSRSWRYSLKNLKNKMGFSENVDFREIYKHADYIKEKNWYVIGEFVFKGNNKIINHKKYAYKTSLLTNHTLYDSIGSNKAANSLLKSIIGDNNFFNNPKPLELLKYIVFIASNKDSIILDFFAGSGTTAQAVLELNKEDGGNRKFIICTNNENDICENITYKRIYNVIKGYSNVKGISANLKYYKTSYIPRINTEKENLYRNLLTNIKNLIQLENGVEVDNVKIKIYLNEVELDEFCNDNKALDECNNIYISSDILLTADQQITIKNNNIDTYIIPEYYFRNEIYDMLLI
;
A
#
# COMPACT_ATOMS: atom_id res chain seq x y z
N MET A 1 -13.03 -9.78 -41.49
CA MET A 1 -11.92 -10.51 -40.81
C MET A 1 -10.77 -9.53 -40.68
N GLU A 2 -10.41 -9.15 -39.48
CA GLU A 2 -9.21 -8.34 -39.25
C GLU A 2 -7.97 -9.16 -39.63
N THR A 3 -7.21 -8.70 -40.59
CA THR A 3 -5.99 -9.38 -41.03
C THR A 3 -4.82 -8.93 -40.16
N ASN A 4 -4.59 -9.60 -39.04
CA ASN A 4 -3.44 -9.33 -38.18
C ASN A 4 -2.16 -9.87 -38.85
N LEU A 5 -1.44 -9.00 -39.59
CA LEU A 5 -0.22 -9.34 -40.32
C LEU A 5 0.91 -9.85 -39.39
N SER A 6 1.00 -9.31 -38.19
CA SER A 6 1.98 -9.76 -37.19
C SER A 6 1.68 -11.18 -36.70
N LYS A 7 0.40 -11.52 -36.54
CA LYS A 7 -0.02 -12.88 -36.19
C LYS A 7 0.34 -13.86 -37.32
N ILE A 8 0.04 -13.52 -38.56
CA ILE A 8 0.35 -14.36 -39.74
C ILE A 8 1.85 -14.64 -39.82
N ARG A 9 2.70 -13.61 -39.63
CA ARG A 9 4.16 -13.78 -39.65
C ARG A 9 4.66 -14.67 -38.52
N ARG A 10 4.15 -14.46 -37.34
CA ARG A 10 4.49 -15.26 -36.16
C ARG A 10 4.08 -16.73 -36.32
N ASP A 11 2.85 -16.98 -36.77
CA ASP A 11 2.34 -18.33 -36.97
C ASP A 11 3.20 -19.09 -37.99
N LYS A 12 3.63 -18.41 -39.07
CA LYS A 12 4.56 -18.97 -40.06
C LYS A 12 5.94 -19.28 -39.46
N MET A 13 6.48 -18.43 -38.56
CA MET A 13 7.74 -18.69 -37.87
C MET A 13 7.61 -19.90 -36.92
N LEU A 14 6.50 -20.01 -36.20
CA LEU A 14 6.23 -21.14 -35.30
C LEU A 14 6.08 -22.46 -36.07
N GLU A 15 5.41 -22.46 -37.23
CA GLU A 15 5.34 -23.63 -38.12
C GLU A 15 6.74 -24.05 -38.58
N THR A 16 7.60 -23.09 -38.96
CA THR A 16 8.98 -23.36 -39.36
C THR A 16 9.79 -23.98 -38.20
N ILE A 17 9.72 -23.41 -36.98
CA ILE A 17 10.40 -23.94 -35.78
C ILE A 17 9.92 -25.36 -35.47
N THR A 18 8.61 -25.59 -35.53
CA THR A 18 8.03 -26.94 -35.32
C THR A 18 8.53 -27.96 -36.33
N SER A 19 8.69 -27.55 -37.60
CA SER A 19 9.23 -28.40 -38.66
C SER A 19 10.71 -28.73 -38.42
N ILE A 20 11.50 -27.72 -37.99
CA ILE A 20 12.94 -27.90 -37.68
C ILE A 20 13.12 -28.85 -36.49
N LYS A 21 12.37 -28.66 -35.39
CA LYS A 21 12.42 -29.52 -34.19
C LYS A 21 12.21 -30.99 -34.47
N LYS A 22 11.39 -31.35 -35.49
CA LYS A 22 11.14 -32.76 -35.87
C LYS A 22 12.38 -33.50 -36.39
N ASN A 23 13.37 -32.75 -36.88
CA ASN A 23 14.53 -33.32 -37.57
C ASN A 23 15.83 -33.18 -36.77
N ILE A 24 15.80 -32.61 -35.54
CA ILE A 24 16.95 -32.36 -34.70
C ILE A 24 16.94 -33.32 -33.52
N VAL A 25 18.09 -33.89 -33.20
CA VAL A 25 18.33 -34.81 -32.08
C VAL A 25 19.22 -34.14 -31.01
N ASP A 26 19.88 -33.05 -31.35
CA ASP A 26 20.75 -32.32 -30.47
C ASP A 26 19.98 -31.53 -29.42
N GLU A 27 20.26 -31.77 -28.13
CA GLU A 27 19.51 -31.23 -26.99
C GLU A 27 19.72 -29.72 -26.81
N GLU A 28 20.92 -29.21 -27.10
CA GLU A 28 21.26 -27.77 -27.05
C GLU A 28 20.47 -27.00 -28.12
N THR A 29 20.42 -27.54 -29.33
CA THR A 29 19.67 -26.93 -30.44
C THR A 29 18.14 -26.97 -30.17
N LEU A 30 17.62 -28.06 -29.57
CA LEU A 30 16.20 -28.15 -29.17
C LEU A 30 15.85 -27.12 -28.08
N THR A 31 16.76 -26.91 -27.14
CA THR A 31 16.60 -25.90 -26.09
C THR A 31 16.56 -24.50 -26.68
N ASN A 32 17.50 -24.17 -27.55
CA ASN A 32 17.54 -22.87 -28.23
C ASN A 32 16.30 -22.61 -29.09
N LEU A 33 15.81 -23.59 -29.83
CA LEU A 33 14.57 -23.49 -30.58
C LEU A 33 13.35 -23.31 -29.67
N SER A 34 13.34 -23.92 -28.49
CA SER A 34 12.26 -23.74 -27.51
C SER A 34 12.28 -22.33 -26.92
N MET A 35 13.45 -21.75 -26.68
CA MET A 35 13.59 -20.36 -26.26
C MET A 35 13.02 -19.39 -27.33
N ILE A 36 13.35 -19.61 -28.61
CA ILE A 36 12.83 -18.80 -29.72
C ILE A 36 11.31 -18.94 -29.84
N GLU A 37 10.76 -20.15 -29.70
CA GLU A 37 9.31 -20.40 -29.70
C GLU A 37 8.61 -19.67 -28.57
N ASN A 38 9.18 -19.69 -27.36
CA ASN A 38 8.68 -18.97 -26.21
C ASN A 38 8.65 -17.46 -26.46
N GLU A 39 9.71 -16.88 -27.04
CA GLU A 39 9.74 -15.45 -27.38
C GLU A 39 8.71 -15.08 -28.46
N LEU A 40 8.51 -15.93 -29.46
CA LEU A 40 7.49 -15.72 -30.48
C LEU A 40 6.05 -15.83 -29.94
N THR A 41 5.83 -16.66 -28.92
CA THR A 41 4.50 -16.87 -28.32
C THR A 41 4.20 -15.88 -27.20
N LYS A 42 5.20 -15.20 -26.66
CA LYS A 42 5.08 -14.18 -25.61
C LYS A 42 4.05 -13.11 -26.03
N LYS A 43 3.04 -12.91 -25.22
CA LYS A 43 1.98 -11.93 -25.49
C LYS A 43 2.57 -10.51 -25.43
N LYS A 44 2.52 -9.78 -26.56
CA LYS A 44 3.01 -8.40 -26.66
C LYS A 44 1.85 -7.43 -26.46
N TYR A 45 1.91 -6.61 -25.42
CA TYR A 45 0.84 -5.71 -24.99
C TYR A 45 0.99 -4.28 -25.53
N GLY A 46 1.53 -4.14 -26.75
CA GLY A 46 1.73 -2.82 -27.35
C GLY A 46 3.00 -2.09 -26.93
N LEU A 47 3.69 -2.55 -25.90
CA LEU A 47 4.99 -2.06 -25.47
C LEU A 47 6.02 -3.20 -25.61
N ILE A 48 7.13 -2.92 -26.30
CA ILE A 48 8.27 -3.83 -26.41
C ILE A 48 9.50 -3.02 -26.00
N TRP A 49 10.29 -3.54 -25.10
CA TRP A 49 11.57 -2.95 -24.68
C TRP A 49 12.67 -4.00 -24.66
N GLU A 50 13.90 -3.54 -24.70
CA GLU A 50 15.06 -4.40 -24.52
C GLU A 50 15.20 -4.71 -23.01
N GLU A 51 15.35 -5.97 -22.69
CA GLU A 51 15.60 -6.40 -21.31
C GLU A 51 17.04 -6.08 -20.94
N HIS A 52 17.21 -5.45 -19.79
CA HIS A 52 18.51 -5.14 -19.21
C HIS A 52 18.66 -5.88 -17.88
N GLU A 53 19.84 -6.48 -17.68
CA GLU A 53 20.17 -7.19 -16.46
C GLU A 53 20.71 -6.23 -15.40
N GLU A 54 20.22 -6.35 -14.17
CA GLU A 54 20.74 -5.61 -13.03
C GLU A 54 21.86 -6.38 -12.32
N ARG A 55 22.73 -5.66 -11.57
CA ARG A 55 23.73 -6.31 -10.69
C ARG A 55 23.07 -7.27 -9.69
N VAL A 56 21.92 -6.89 -9.19
CA VAL A 56 21.09 -7.68 -8.27
C VAL A 56 20.74 -9.06 -8.85
N ASP A 57 20.48 -9.16 -10.15
CA ASP A 57 20.17 -10.45 -10.79
C ASP A 57 21.36 -11.40 -10.72
N LYS A 58 22.55 -10.89 -11.05
CA LYS A 58 23.80 -11.67 -10.93
C LYS A 58 24.12 -12.07 -9.50
N GLU A 59 23.79 -11.21 -8.55
CA GLU A 59 23.95 -11.54 -7.13
C GLU A 59 23.02 -12.67 -6.71
N LEU A 60 21.75 -12.67 -7.17
CA LEU A 60 20.80 -13.74 -6.89
C LEU A 60 21.14 -15.09 -7.54
N GLU A 61 21.89 -15.09 -8.66
CA GLU A 61 22.40 -16.33 -9.26
C GLU A 61 23.42 -17.03 -8.36
N THR A 62 24.28 -16.27 -7.70
CA THR A 62 25.43 -16.79 -6.95
C THR A 62 25.27 -16.75 -5.43
N LYS A 63 24.28 -15.99 -4.94
CA LYS A 63 24.05 -15.74 -3.51
C LYS A 63 22.58 -15.90 -3.17
N ILE A 64 22.30 -16.27 -1.94
CA ILE A 64 20.94 -16.33 -1.35
C ILE A 64 20.81 -15.14 -0.41
N PRO A 65 19.86 -14.21 -0.63
CA PRO A 65 19.63 -13.12 0.29
C PRO A 65 19.04 -13.62 1.61
N THR A 66 19.41 -12.97 2.70
CA THR A 66 18.91 -13.20 4.06
C THR A 66 18.77 -11.86 4.77
N PHE A 67 18.14 -11.85 5.94
CA PHE A 67 18.08 -10.68 6.81
C PHE A 67 18.92 -10.89 8.07
N ILE A 68 19.62 -9.82 8.47
CA ILE A 68 20.28 -9.72 9.79
C ILE A 68 19.45 -8.73 10.61
N ASP A 69 19.09 -9.13 11.83
CA ASP A 69 18.43 -8.27 12.83
C ASP A 69 19.44 -7.32 13.47
N ILE A 70 19.24 -6.02 13.34
CA ILE A 70 20.08 -4.98 13.94
C ILE A 70 19.45 -4.55 15.26
N GLN A 71 19.75 -5.30 16.31
CA GLN A 71 19.14 -5.15 17.65
C GLN A 71 19.32 -3.75 18.25
N GLU A 72 20.44 -3.06 17.97
CA GLU A 72 20.68 -1.70 18.49
C GLU A 72 19.69 -0.67 17.92
N LYS A 73 19.02 -0.98 16.81
CA LYS A 73 18.01 -0.13 16.16
C LYS A 73 16.59 -0.60 16.43
N GLU A 74 16.42 -1.64 17.20
CA GLU A 74 15.10 -2.13 17.60
C GLU A 74 14.40 -1.14 18.53
N ILE A 75 13.07 -1.01 18.38
CA ILE A 75 12.23 -0.22 19.26
C ILE A 75 11.11 -1.09 19.80
N ILE A 76 11.07 -1.28 21.10
CA ILE A 76 9.98 -1.93 21.80
C ILE A 76 9.27 -0.89 22.66
N SER A 77 8.03 -0.57 22.33
CA SER A 77 7.16 0.30 23.12
C SER A 77 6.14 -0.49 23.93
N ASN A 78 5.68 -1.61 23.38
CA ASN A 78 4.74 -2.52 24.03
C ASN A 78 5.07 -3.98 23.65
N PRO A 79 5.55 -4.81 24.57
CA PRO A 79 5.94 -6.20 24.28
C PRO A 79 4.81 -7.10 23.75
N ASN A 80 3.55 -6.69 23.93
CA ASN A 80 2.39 -7.46 23.49
C ASN A 80 1.90 -7.06 22.09
N GLU A 81 2.52 -6.05 21.47
CA GLU A 81 2.15 -5.59 20.12
C GLU A 81 3.09 -6.18 19.06
N LYS A 82 2.53 -6.48 17.90
CA LYS A 82 3.30 -6.91 16.73
C LYS A 82 4.25 -5.82 16.25
N PHE A 83 5.36 -6.22 15.67
CA PHE A 83 6.36 -5.34 15.10
C PHE A 83 5.93 -4.79 13.74
N ASN A 84 6.42 -3.58 13.45
CA ASN A 84 6.60 -3.05 12.11
C ASN A 84 8.05 -3.32 11.68
N PHE A 85 8.33 -3.26 10.36
CA PHE A 85 9.65 -3.61 9.84
C PHE A 85 10.21 -2.51 8.94
N LEU A 86 11.48 -2.17 9.16
CA LEU A 86 12.32 -1.39 8.25
C LEU A 86 13.41 -2.33 7.70
N LEU A 87 13.42 -2.50 6.38
CA LEU A 87 14.34 -3.37 5.65
C LEU A 87 15.37 -2.51 4.92
N GLU A 88 16.64 -2.58 5.34
CA GLU A 88 17.76 -1.91 4.69
C GLU A 88 18.35 -2.82 3.61
N GLY A 89 18.35 -2.38 2.37
CA GLY A 89 18.97 -3.08 1.25
C GLY A 89 18.30 -2.80 -0.09
N ASP A 90 18.75 -3.50 -1.12
CA ASP A 90 18.06 -3.45 -2.40
C ASP A 90 16.65 -4.02 -2.27
N ASN A 91 15.69 -3.31 -2.84
CA ASN A 91 14.28 -3.69 -2.71
C ASN A 91 13.94 -4.99 -3.45
N LEU A 92 14.64 -5.35 -4.52
CA LEU A 92 14.39 -6.62 -5.21
C LEU A 92 14.79 -7.83 -4.33
N HIS A 93 15.91 -7.72 -3.57
CA HIS A 93 16.29 -8.73 -2.58
C HIS A 93 15.26 -8.83 -1.44
N SER A 94 14.80 -7.67 -0.93
CA SER A 94 13.77 -7.63 0.10
C SER A 94 12.45 -8.22 -0.39
N LEU A 95 12.03 -7.93 -1.62
CA LEU A 95 10.83 -8.48 -2.23
C LEU A 95 10.94 -10.00 -2.44
N TYR A 96 12.13 -10.51 -2.79
CA TYR A 96 12.38 -11.95 -2.87
C TYR A 96 12.16 -12.66 -1.52
N LEU A 97 12.63 -12.07 -0.42
CA LEU A 97 12.44 -12.63 0.92
C LEU A 97 10.99 -12.45 1.41
N LEU A 98 10.36 -11.31 1.10
CA LEU A 98 8.95 -11.07 1.42
C LEU A 98 8.03 -12.03 0.67
N GLU A 99 8.35 -12.45 -0.55
CA GLU A 99 7.56 -13.46 -1.26
C GLU A 99 7.49 -14.78 -0.47
N LYS A 100 8.55 -15.14 0.24
CA LYS A 100 8.59 -16.33 1.09
C LYS A 100 7.69 -16.23 2.32
N THR A 101 7.50 -15.02 2.86
CA THR A 101 6.79 -14.79 4.13
C THR A 101 5.41 -14.17 3.95
N HIS A 102 5.23 -13.31 2.94
CA HIS A 102 4.05 -12.46 2.78
C HIS A 102 3.32 -12.64 1.45
N LYS A 103 3.54 -13.74 0.73
CA LYS A 103 2.81 -14.03 -0.52
C LYS A 103 1.30 -14.01 -0.27
N GLY A 104 0.58 -13.14 -1.00
CA GLY A 104 -0.87 -13.00 -0.89
C GLY A 104 -1.38 -12.39 0.43
N LYS A 105 -0.52 -11.73 1.24
CA LYS A 105 -0.87 -11.18 2.55
C LYS A 105 -0.88 -9.65 2.63
N ILE A 106 -0.34 -8.96 1.63
CA ILE A 106 -0.22 -7.49 1.64
C ILE A 106 -1.52 -6.87 1.13
N ASP A 107 -2.12 -6.00 1.92
CA ASP A 107 -3.39 -5.35 1.55
C ASP A 107 -3.18 -4.09 0.73
N VAL A 108 -2.17 -3.29 1.08
CA VAL A 108 -1.87 -2.03 0.40
C VAL A 108 -0.39 -1.95 0.09
N ILE A 109 -0.08 -1.69 -1.16
CA ILE A 109 1.26 -1.29 -1.58
C ILE A 109 1.21 0.17 -2.01
N TYR A 110 2.10 0.98 -1.48
CA TYR A 110 2.40 2.31 -2.00
C TYR A 110 3.87 2.38 -2.39
N ILE A 111 4.16 2.91 -3.56
CA ILE A 111 5.55 3.13 -4.00
C ILE A 111 5.73 4.47 -4.69
N ASP A 112 6.93 5.01 -4.51
CA ASP A 112 7.42 6.22 -5.14
C ASP A 112 8.75 5.91 -5.86
N PRO A 113 8.72 5.23 -7.03
CA PRO A 113 9.93 4.84 -7.74
C PRO A 113 10.65 6.06 -8.32
N PRO A 114 11.91 5.93 -8.75
CA PRO A 114 12.59 7.00 -9.48
C PRO A 114 11.81 7.37 -10.74
N TYR A 115 11.69 8.67 -11.04
CA TYR A 115 10.87 9.18 -12.14
C TYR A 115 11.63 9.22 -13.48
N ASN A 116 12.91 8.87 -13.47
CA ASN A 116 13.78 8.86 -14.65
C ASN A 116 13.84 10.23 -15.35
N THR A 117 13.93 11.31 -14.55
CA THR A 117 13.92 12.69 -15.05
C THR A 117 15.22 13.08 -15.76
N GLY A 118 16.27 12.26 -15.61
CA GLY A 118 17.63 12.56 -16.05
C GLY A 118 18.40 13.50 -15.10
N ASN A 119 17.82 13.89 -13.96
CA ASN A 119 18.43 14.76 -12.95
C ASN A 119 19.08 13.96 -11.80
N LYS A 120 19.75 12.85 -12.12
CA LYS A 120 20.42 11.95 -11.16
C LYS A 120 19.45 11.28 -10.17
N ASP A 121 18.21 11.10 -10.56
CA ASP A 121 17.16 10.47 -9.77
C ASP A 121 17.00 8.97 -10.04
N PHE A 122 17.69 8.46 -11.07
CA PHE A 122 17.69 7.04 -11.40
C PHE A 122 19.12 6.50 -11.61
N THR A 123 19.49 5.54 -10.77
CA THR A 123 20.76 4.81 -10.85
C THR A 123 20.48 3.37 -11.32
N TYR A 124 21.20 2.93 -12.33
CA TYR A 124 21.13 1.57 -12.86
C TYR A 124 22.54 0.97 -12.93
N ASN A 125 22.78 -0.16 -12.24
CA ASN A 125 24.11 -0.78 -12.14
C ASN A 125 25.21 0.22 -11.72
N ASP A 126 24.98 0.99 -10.65
CA ASP A 126 25.87 2.00 -10.08
C ASP A 126 26.18 3.19 -11.03
N LYS A 127 25.46 3.30 -12.15
CA LYS A 127 25.56 4.41 -13.10
C LYS A 127 24.29 5.24 -13.11
N ILE A 128 24.45 6.55 -12.97
CA ILE A 128 23.33 7.48 -13.13
C ILE A 128 22.89 7.47 -14.60
N ILE A 129 21.59 7.31 -14.83
CA ILE A 129 20.97 7.38 -16.14
C ILE A 129 20.61 8.84 -16.43
N ASP A 130 21.11 9.37 -17.54
CA ASP A 130 20.82 10.73 -17.98
C ASP A 130 19.85 10.77 -19.18
N THR A 131 19.50 11.97 -19.61
CA THR A 131 18.55 12.19 -20.73
C THR A 131 19.10 11.77 -22.09
N GLU A 132 20.42 11.64 -22.23
CA GLU A 132 21.08 11.25 -23.49
C GLU A 132 21.18 9.73 -23.64
N ASP A 133 20.89 8.96 -22.60
CA ASP A 133 20.87 7.49 -22.67
C ASP A 133 19.68 7.03 -23.54
N GLY A 134 19.97 6.54 -24.74
CA GLY A 134 18.95 6.04 -25.67
C GLY A 134 18.12 4.86 -25.17
N TYR A 135 18.60 4.15 -24.14
CA TYR A 135 17.93 3.01 -23.51
C TYR A 135 17.34 3.32 -22.13
N ARG A 136 17.25 4.59 -21.74
CA ARG A 136 16.79 4.98 -20.39
C ARG A 136 15.43 4.40 -20.04
N HIS A 137 14.48 4.42 -20.95
CA HIS A 137 13.14 3.87 -20.75
C HIS A 137 13.15 2.34 -20.66
N SER A 138 13.94 1.66 -21.51
CA SER A 138 14.08 0.19 -21.45
C SER A 138 14.72 -0.29 -20.15
N LYS A 139 15.75 0.41 -19.67
CA LYS A 139 16.39 0.13 -18.38
C LYS A 139 15.42 0.34 -17.22
N TRP A 140 14.66 1.44 -17.25
CA TRP A 140 13.66 1.73 -16.25
C TRP A 140 12.51 0.70 -16.25
N LEU A 141 12.05 0.28 -17.41
CA LEU A 141 11.03 -0.76 -17.56
C LEU A 141 11.53 -2.10 -17.00
N SER A 142 12.76 -2.52 -17.34
CA SER A 142 13.36 -3.75 -16.82
C SER A 142 13.50 -3.72 -15.29
N PHE A 143 13.92 -2.56 -14.74
CA PHE A 143 14.01 -2.32 -13.29
C PHE A 143 12.64 -2.44 -12.62
N MET A 144 11.61 -1.82 -13.17
CA MET A 144 10.27 -1.80 -12.57
C MET A 144 9.53 -3.13 -12.75
N GLU A 145 9.66 -3.80 -13.90
CA GLU A 145 8.96 -5.05 -14.21
C GLU A 145 9.18 -6.11 -13.12
N ARG A 146 10.44 -6.37 -12.76
CA ARG A 146 10.80 -7.39 -11.78
C ARG A 146 10.18 -7.12 -10.42
N ARG A 147 10.22 -5.86 -10.00
CA ARG A 147 9.67 -5.41 -8.72
C ARG A 147 8.14 -5.47 -8.70
N LEU A 148 7.49 -5.06 -9.79
CA LEU A 148 6.03 -5.10 -9.90
C LEU A 148 5.48 -6.52 -10.02
N LEU A 149 6.20 -7.45 -10.67
CA LEU A 149 5.84 -8.87 -10.69
C LEU A 149 5.83 -9.44 -9.26
N LYS A 150 6.88 -9.17 -8.47
CA LYS A 150 6.92 -9.58 -7.06
C LYS A 150 5.82 -8.88 -6.23
N ALA A 151 5.61 -7.60 -6.43
CA ALA A 151 4.54 -6.86 -5.76
C ALA A 151 3.15 -7.47 -6.00
N LYS A 152 2.86 -7.90 -7.23
CA LYS A 152 1.61 -8.60 -7.57
C LYS A 152 1.45 -9.92 -6.80
N GLU A 153 2.53 -10.70 -6.65
CA GLU A 153 2.49 -11.94 -5.87
C GLU A 153 2.23 -11.68 -4.38
N LEU A 154 2.78 -10.59 -3.84
CA LEU A 154 2.61 -10.20 -2.44
C LEU A 154 1.19 -9.71 -2.12
N LEU A 155 0.50 -9.07 -3.07
CA LEU A 155 -0.84 -8.54 -2.85
C LEU A 155 -1.84 -9.64 -2.50
N SER A 156 -2.66 -9.38 -1.49
CA SER A 156 -3.85 -10.17 -1.18
C SER A 156 -4.88 -10.06 -2.32
N GLU A 157 -5.87 -10.93 -2.33
CA GLU A 157 -6.92 -10.92 -3.35
C GLU A 157 -7.77 -9.63 -3.34
N GLU A 158 -7.87 -8.96 -2.20
CA GLU A 158 -8.52 -7.65 -2.05
C GLU A 158 -7.50 -6.49 -2.13
N GLY A 159 -6.22 -6.81 -2.35
CA GLY A 159 -5.10 -5.87 -2.29
C GLY A 159 -5.03 -4.89 -3.44
N VAL A 160 -4.41 -3.75 -3.19
CA VAL A 160 -4.29 -2.64 -4.12
C VAL A 160 -2.90 -2.01 -4.06
N ILE A 161 -2.40 -1.59 -5.23
CA ILE A 161 -1.13 -0.87 -5.36
C ILE A 161 -1.36 0.55 -5.86
N PHE A 162 -0.66 1.51 -5.25
CA PHE A 162 -0.61 2.92 -5.61
C PHE A 162 0.83 3.26 -6.00
N ILE A 163 1.01 3.81 -7.20
CA ILE A 163 2.34 4.11 -7.76
C ILE A 163 2.39 5.58 -8.14
N SER A 164 3.23 6.35 -7.45
CA SER A 164 3.49 7.75 -7.80
C SER A 164 4.41 7.81 -9.01
N ILE A 165 4.13 8.69 -9.97
CA ILE A 165 4.92 8.90 -11.18
C ILE A 165 4.63 10.28 -11.78
N ASP A 166 5.56 10.83 -12.55
CA ASP A 166 5.34 12.03 -13.37
C ASP A 166 5.26 11.70 -14.88
N ASP A 167 5.18 12.74 -15.71
CA ASP A 167 5.04 12.60 -17.18
C ASP A 167 6.22 11.86 -17.85
N ASN A 168 7.40 11.76 -17.19
CA ASN A 168 8.58 11.14 -17.83
C ASN A 168 8.36 9.65 -18.12
N GLU A 169 7.76 8.90 -17.19
CA GLU A 169 7.54 7.46 -17.32
C GLU A 169 6.08 7.02 -17.14
N TYR A 170 5.13 7.95 -17.06
CA TYR A 170 3.71 7.63 -16.87
C TYR A 170 3.17 6.65 -17.93
N SER A 171 3.45 6.92 -19.20
CA SER A 171 2.92 6.09 -20.32
C SER A 171 3.52 4.69 -20.30
N GLN A 172 4.82 4.59 -20.04
CA GLN A 172 5.56 3.33 -19.94
C GLN A 172 5.06 2.50 -18.75
N LEU A 173 4.93 3.15 -17.58
CA LEU A 173 4.41 2.53 -16.38
C LEU A 173 2.97 2.02 -16.56
N LYS A 174 2.11 2.82 -17.19
CA LYS A 174 0.71 2.43 -17.44
C LYS A 174 0.64 1.15 -18.27
N LEU A 175 1.40 1.07 -19.37
CA LEU A 175 1.45 -0.11 -20.24
C LEU A 175 2.07 -1.32 -19.52
N LEU A 176 3.12 -1.11 -18.73
CA LEU A 176 3.74 -2.16 -17.92
C LEU A 176 2.76 -2.70 -16.86
N CYS A 177 2.03 -1.83 -16.18
CA CYS A 177 1.03 -2.25 -15.21
C CYS A 177 -0.17 -2.96 -15.87
N ASP A 178 -0.60 -2.54 -17.05
CA ASP A 178 -1.63 -3.25 -17.83
C ASP A 178 -1.17 -4.67 -18.19
N TYR A 179 0.10 -4.83 -18.54
CA TYR A 179 0.69 -6.13 -18.82
C TYR A 179 0.74 -7.02 -17.55
N ILE A 180 1.22 -6.48 -16.43
CA ILE A 180 1.45 -7.23 -15.19
C ILE A 180 0.13 -7.51 -14.46
N PHE A 181 -0.67 -6.49 -14.19
CA PHE A 181 -1.89 -6.59 -13.37
C PHE A 181 -3.13 -6.92 -14.18
N ASN A 182 -3.09 -6.85 -15.48
CA ASN A 182 -4.20 -6.83 -16.44
C ASN A 182 -4.94 -5.46 -16.43
N GLU A 183 -5.28 -4.95 -17.64
CA GLU A 183 -5.98 -3.66 -17.81
C GLU A 183 -7.34 -3.60 -17.10
N ASP A 184 -8.03 -4.74 -16.99
CA ASP A 184 -9.30 -4.86 -16.28
C ASP A 184 -9.18 -4.52 -14.78
N ASN A 185 -7.99 -4.68 -14.21
CA ASN A 185 -7.70 -4.37 -12.81
C ASN A 185 -7.21 -2.93 -12.60
N PHE A 186 -7.19 -2.11 -13.64
CA PHE A 186 -7.00 -0.68 -13.51
C PHE A 186 -8.17 -0.04 -12.75
N ILE A 187 -7.86 0.73 -11.71
CA ILE A 187 -8.86 1.37 -10.85
C ILE A 187 -9.02 2.84 -11.21
N ALA A 188 -7.93 3.60 -11.13
CA ALA A 188 -7.94 5.04 -11.39
C ALA A 188 -6.52 5.58 -11.56
N ASN A 189 -6.46 6.83 -12.01
CA ASN A 189 -5.28 7.67 -11.95
C ASN A 189 -5.62 8.94 -11.17
N PHE A 190 -4.98 9.16 -10.02
CA PHE A 190 -5.11 10.40 -9.28
C PHE A 190 -4.15 11.44 -9.85
N ILE A 191 -4.64 12.65 -10.05
CA ILE A 191 -3.82 13.80 -10.44
C ILE A 191 -3.53 14.60 -9.18
N ARG A 192 -2.25 14.77 -8.84
CA ARG A 192 -1.80 15.54 -7.69
C ARG A 192 -1.15 16.85 -8.14
N LYS A 193 -1.52 17.95 -7.53
CA LYS A 193 -0.86 19.24 -7.74
C LYS A 193 0.43 19.33 -6.92
N THR A 194 1.56 19.56 -7.57
CA THR A 194 2.88 19.51 -6.95
C THR A 194 3.44 20.84 -6.45
N GLY A 195 2.94 21.98 -6.90
CA GLY A 195 3.51 23.26 -6.49
C GLY A 195 2.83 24.52 -7.01
N SER A 196 3.43 25.66 -6.67
CA SER A 196 3.05 26.99 -7.14
C SER A 196 3.80 27.37 -8.43
N THR A 197 3.29 28.36 -9.15
CA THR A 197 3.76 28.87 -10.45
C THR A 197 5.29 28.94 -10.59
N ARG A 198 5.82 28.33 -11.66
CA ARG A 198 7.18 28.59 -12.15
C ARG A 198 7.12 29.73 -13.16
N ALA A 199 7.69 30.87 -12.83
CA ALA A 199 7.63 32.10 -13.64
C ALA A 199 8.36 32.03 -15.01
N MET A 200 8.96 30.88 -15.39
CA MET A 200 9.84 30.76 -16.56
C MET A 200 9.52 29.59 -17.50
N ALA A 201 8.31 29.04 -17.48
CA ALA A 201 7.95 27.99 -18.43
C ALA A 201 7.75 28.60 -19.83
N LYS A 202 8.48 28.10 -20.84
CA LYS A 202 8.36 28.58 -22.25
C LYS A 202 7.00 28.26 -22.90
N HIS A 203 6.35 27.17 -22.44
CA HIS A 203 5.08 26.68 -23.01
C HIS A 203 4.05 26.53 -21.90
N PHE A 204 3.91 25.34 -21.33
CA PHE A 204 3.01 25.07 -20.22
C PHE A 204 3.79 24.84 -18.94
N ASP A 205 3.27 25.35 -17.82
CA ASP A 205 3.81 25.10 -16.49
C ASP A 205 3.20 23.80 -15.96
N ILE A 206 3.97 22.71 -16.03
CA ILE A 206 3.55 21.38 -15.55
C ILE A 206 3.63 21.37 -14.01
N ARG A 207 2.49 21.21 -13.35
CA ARG A 207 2.34 21.28 -11.90
C ARG A 207 1.68 20.04 -11.32
N GLN A 208 1.79 18.94 -11.97
CA GLN A 208 1.13 17.71 -11.57
C GLN A 208 2.09 16.53 -11.63
N ASP A 209 1.83 15.59 -10.78
CA ASP A 209 2.23 14.20 -10.91
C ASP A 209 0.99 13.30 -10.74
N TYR A 210 1.18 12.03 -10.87
CA TYR A 210 0.11 11.05 -10.91
C TYR A 210 0.31 10.01 -9.81
N VAL A 211 -0.80 9.44 -9.34
CA VAL A 211 -0.79 8.20 -8.56
C VAL A 211 -1.62 7.18 -9.32
N LEU A 212 -0.95 6.23 -9.95
CA LEU A 212 -1.55 5.16 -10.72
C LEU A 212 -2.01 4.04 -9.79
N ILE A 213 -3.24 3.52 -9.98
CA ILE A 213 -3.85 2.58 -9.05
C ILE A 213 -4.31 1.32 -9.78
N TYR A 214 -3.80 0.18 -9.32
CA TYR A 214 -4.21 -1.15 -9.75
C TYR A 214 -4.57 -2.02 -8.56
N SER A 215 -5.52 -2.93 -8.74
CA SER A 215 -5.82 -3.98 -7.77
C SER A 215 -5.27 -5.33 -8.21
N LYS A 216 -5.13 -6.25 -7.26
CA LYS A 216 -4.93 -7.68 -7.57
C LYS A 216 -6.14 -8.23 -8.31
N ASN A 217 -7.33 -7.93 -7.77
CA ASN A 217 -8.62 -8.33 -8.33
C ASN A 217 -9.66 -7.23 -8.08
N LYS A 218 -10.03 -6.51 -9.14
CA LYS A 218 -10.96 -5.36 -9.06
C LYS A 218 -12.34 -5.74 -8.51
N LEU A 219 -12.80 -6.96 -8.76
CA LEU A 219 -14.10 -7.42 -8.30
C LEU A 219 -14.14 -7.65 -6.78
N LYS A 220 -12.99 -7.94 -6.16
CA LYS A 220 -12.85 -8.15 -4.72
C LYS A 220 -12.45 -6.88 -3.95
N LEU A 221 -11.91 -5.87 -4.64
CA LEU A 221 -11.42 -4.64 -4.03
C LEU A 221 -12.54 -3.86 -3.35
N LYS A 222 -12.31 -3.46 -2.11
CA LYS A 222 -13.21 -2.60 -1.33
C LYS A 222 -12.47 -1.35 -0.87
N LEU A 223 -12.69 -0.24 -1.54
CA LEU A 223 -12.19 1.06 -1.08
C LEU A 223 -13.23 1.74 -0.19
N LYS A 224 -12.75 2.30 0.93
CA LYS A 224 -13.59 3.10 1.81
C LYS A 224 -13.99 4.39 1.09
N GLN A 225 -15.26 4.67 1.08
CA GLN A 225 -15.74 5.95 0.59
C GLN A 225 -15.40 7.04 1.62
N LEU A 226 -14.94 8.20 1.16
CA LEU A 226 -14.77 9.34 2.06
C LEU A 226 -16.12 9.79 2.59
N LYS A 227 -16.29 9.70 3.89
CA LYS A 227 -17.12 10.66 4.61
C LYS A 227 -16.37 11.97 4.49
N ASN A 228 -16.98 13.01 3.91
CA ASN A 228 -16.34 14.29 3.57
C ASN A 228 -15.18 14.64 4.53
N TYR A 229 -13.93 14.54 4.07
CA TYR A 229 -12.72 14.80 4.87
C TYR A 229 -12.56 16.26 5.31
N LYS A 230 -13.34 17.17 4.72
CA LYS A 230 -13.48 18.57 5.16
C LYS A 230 -14.88 18.77 5.75
N THR A 231 -15.06 18.35 6.99
CA THR A 231 -16.28 18.60 7.77
C THR A 231 -16.15 19.79 8.72
N SER A 232 -15.19 20.68 8.51
CA SER A 232 -15.02 21.86 9.38
C SER A 232 -16.27 22.75 9.51
N ASN A 233 -17.25 22.58 8.61
CA ASN A 233 -18.52 23.28 8.63
C ASN A 233 -19.72 22.39 9.02
N TYR A 234 -19.45 21.11 9.36
CA TYR A 234 -20.49 20.15 9.72
C TYR A 234 -20.54 20.04 11.25
N GLU A 235 -21.64 20.45 11.82
CA GLU A 235 -21.91 20.39 13.26
C GLU A 235 -23.27 19.76 13.51
N ASN A 236 -23.47 19.18 14.69
CA ASN A 236 -24.77 18.61 15.07
C ASN A 236 -25.51 19.59 15.99
N TYR A 237 -26.16 20.58 15.39
CA TYR A 237 -26.80 21.67 16.10
C TYR A 237 -28.10 21.30 16.84
N ASP A 238 -28.69 20.17 16.48
CA ASP A 238 -30.01 19.72 17.01
C ASP A 238 -29.95 18.30 17.60
N ASN A 239 -28.73 17.81 17.90
CA ASN A 239 -28.50 16.45 18.39
C ASN A 239 -29.10 15.35 17.50
N ASP A 240 -29.09 15.57 16.19
CA ASP A 240 -29.58 14.60 15.21
C ASP A 240 -28.89 13.25 15.37
N ILE A 241 -29.66 12.16 15.43
CA ILE A 241 -29.18 10.79 15.58
C ILE A 241 -28.22 10.37 14.44
N ASN A 242 -28.36 11.02 13.29
CA ASN A 242 -27.52 10.78 12.12
C ASN A 242 -26.18 11.55 12.18
N GLY A 243 -25.89 12.29 13.24
CA GLY A 243 -24.63 12.98 13.48
C GLY A 243 -24.52 14.36 12.82
N ASN A 244 -23.27 14.81 12.60
CA ASN A 244 -22.97 16.14 12.08
C ASN A 244 -23.51 16.37 10.66
N TRP A 245 -24.02 17.56 10.40
CA TRP A 245 -24.59 17.94 9.11
C TRP A 245 -24.29 19.40 8.74
N ASP A 246 -24.34 19.70 7.45
CA ASP A 246 -24.39 21.04 6.86
C ASP A 246 -25.68 21.14 6.03
N THR A 247 -25.96 22.28 5.45
CA THR A 247 -27.16 22.52 4.68
C THR A 247 -26.90 22.52 3.18
N GLN A 248 -27.82 21.94 2.42
CA GLN A 248 -27.84 21.98 0.96
C GLN A 248 -29.11 22.64 0.46
N ASP A 249 -28.99 23.61 -0.45
CA ASP A 249 -30.14 24.28 -1.09
C ASP A 249 -30.98 23.25 -1.86
N LEU A 250 -32.29 23.35 -1.70
CA LEU A 250 -33.28 22.52 -2.40
C LEU A 250 -33.70 23.09 -3.76
N THR A 251 -33.29 24.28 -4.11
CA THR A 251 -33.59 24.84 -5.43
C THR A 251 -32.74 24.19 -6.52
N VAL A 252 -33.27 24.12 -7.73
CA VAL A 252 -32.56 23.60 -8.91
C VAL A 252 -32.64 24.61 -10.05
N ARG A 253 -31.59 24.67 -10.88
CA ARG A 253 -31.50 25.63 -12.00
C ARG A 253 -32.37 25.21 -13.20
N SER A 254 -32.57 23.90 -13.38
CA SER A 254 -33.39 23.33 -14.46
C SER A 254 -34.01 22.00 -14.05
N GLY A 255 -35.11 21.60 -14.67
CA GLY A 255 -35.77 20.31 -14.43
C GLY A 255 -36.47 20.13 -13.09
N GLY A 256 -36.72 21.20 -12.32
CA GLY A 256 -37.39 21.13 -11.04
C GLY A 256 -38.91 21.36 -11.09
N TYR A 257 -39.54 21.16 -9.97
CA TYR A 257 -40.98 21.40 -9.76
C TYR A 257 -41.19 22.85 -9.36
N LYS A 258 -42.06 23.58 -10.08
CA LYS A 258 -42.38 24.97 -9.79
C LYS A 258 -43.62 25.07 -8.88
N TYR A 259 -43.44 25.58 -7.69
CA TYR A 259 -44.52 25.90 -6.76
C TYR A 259 -44.01 26.89 -5.70
N ASP A 260 -44.96 27.50 -4.99
CA ASP A 260 -44.68 28.50 -3.97
C ASP A 260 -44.63 27.87 -2.58
N ILE A 261 -43.61 28.28 -1.81
CA ILE A 261 -43.51 27.93 -0.39
C ILE A 261 -43.51 29.22 0.44
N PRO A 262 -44.40 29.35 1.43
CA PRO A 262 -44.36 30.51 2.32
C PRO A 262 -43.14 30.47 3.23
N SER A 263 -42.63 31.62 3.63
CA SER A 263 -41.65 31.72 4.71
C SER A 263 -42.28 31.27 6.04
N ILE A 264 -41.44 30.83 6.98
CA ILE A 264 -41.92 30.32 8.28
C ILE A 264 -42.70 31.37 9.10
N ASP A 265 -42.39 32.65 8.88
CA ASP A 265 -43.12 33.80 9.46
C ASP A 265 -44.25 34.33 8.58
N ASN A 266 -44.53 33.66 7.47
CA ASN A 266 -45.54 34.06 6.46
C ASN A 266 -45.33 35.45 5.84
N SER A 267 -44.19 36.07 6.02
CA SER A 267 -43.92 37.41 5.48
C SER A 267 -43.62 37.41 3.98
N LYS A 268 -43.23 36.28 3.40
CA LYS A 268 -42.84 36.12 2.00
C LYS A 268 -43.29 34.80 1.41
N GLN A 269 -43.45 34.79 0.08
CA GLN A 269 -43.64 33.58 -0.72
C GLN A 269 -42.38 33.35 -1.57
N PHE A 270 -41.87 32.12 -1.61
CA PHE A 270 -40.72 31.74 -2.41
C PHE A 270 -41.15 30.95 -3.64
N SER A 271 -41.25 31.62 -4.77
CA SER A 271 -41.53 31.01 -6.08
C SER A 271 -40.23 30.53 -6.71
N ARG A 272 -39.92 29.26 -6.63
CA ARG A 272 -38.65 28.66 -7.09
C ARG A 272 -38.91 27.34 -7.83
N SER A 273 -37.88 26.86 -8.53
CA SER A 273 -37.84 25.49 -9.02
C SER A 273 -37.18 24.59 -7.95
N TRP A 274 -37.97 23.64 -7.44
CA TRP A 274 -37.60 22.81 -6.31
C TRP A 274 -37.20 21.40 -6.74
N ARG A 275 -36.33 20.78 -5.98
CA ARG A 275 -35.83 19.41 -6.23
C ARG A 275 -36.91 18.35 -6.10
N TYR A 276 -37.86 18.55 -5.18
CA TYR A 276 -38.95 17.61 -4.90
C TYR A 276 -40.29 18.20 -5.39
N SER A 277 -41.23 17.33 -5.79
CA SER A 277 -42.64 17.76 -5.92
C SER A 277 -43.19 18.17 -4.55
N LEU A 278 -44.21 19.03 -4.56
CA LEU A 278 -44.83 19.52 -3.31
C LEU A 278 -45.27 18.37 -2.40
N LYS A 279 -45.92 17.35 -2.98
CA LYS A 279 -46.32 16.12 -2.30
C LYS A 279 -45.12 15.41 -1.64
N ASN A 280 -44.05 15.16 -2.41
CA ASN A 280 -42.87 14.48 -1.90
C ASN A 280 -42.13 15.31 -0.83
N LEU A 281 -42.13 16.64 -0.95
CA LEU A 281 -41.52 17.50 0.05
C LEU A 281 -42.28 17.41 1.39
N LYS A 282 -43.60 17.53 1.37
CA LYS A 282 -44.44 17.41 2.59
C LYS A 282 -44.33 16.01 3.21
N ASN A 283 -44.40 14.95 2.40
CA ASN A 283 -44.28 13.58 2.88
C ASN A 283 -42.89 13.33 3.55
N LYS A 284 -41.82 13.88 3.01
CA LYS A 284 -40.49 13.79 3.63
C LYS A 284 -40.36 14.57 4.93
N MET A 285 -41.17 15.59 5.13
CA MET A 285 -41.31 16.32 6.41
C MET A 285 -42.22 15.59 7.41
N GLY A 286 -42.83 14.45 7.02
CA GLY A 286 -43.72 13.67 7.87
C GLY A 286 -45.18 14.09 7.79
N PHE A 287 -45.59 14.88 6.76
CA PHE A 287 -46.95 15.39 6.63
C PHE A 287 -47.62 14.95 5.32
N SER A 288 -48.96 14.81 5.35
CA SER A 288 -49.71 14.51 4.14
C SER A 288 -49.75 15.72 3.18
N GLU A 289 -50.02 15.47 1.90
CA GLU A 289 -50.04 16.47 0.83
C GLU A 289 -50.97 17.66 1.12
N ASN A 290 -52.10 17.41 1.81
CA ASN A 290 -53.13 18.39 2.07
C ASN A 290 -52.86 19.31 3.27
N VAL A 291 -51.83 19.03 4.07
CA VAL A 291 -51.50 19.87 5.24
C VAL A 291 -50.87 21.18 4.77
N ASP A 292 -51.38 22.32 5.29
CA ASP A 292 -50.83 23.63 4.98
C ASP A 292 -49.43 23.81 5.61
N PHE A 293 -48.55 24.57 4.97
CA PHE A 293 -47.23 24.86 5.51
C PHE A 293 -47.25 25.56 6.86
N ARG A 294 -48.28 26.34 7.16
CA ARG A 294 -48.44 26.99 8.46
C ARG A 294 -48.58 25.98 9.59
N GLU A 295 -49.30 24.89 9.34
CA GLU A 295 -49.39 23.79 10.31
C GLU A 295 -48.09 23.03 10.42
N ILE A 296 -47.41 22.76 9.29
CA ILE A 296 -46.11 22.12 9.28
C ILE A 296 -45.09 22.91 10.11
N TYR A 297 -45.09 24.23 9.99
CA TYR A 297 -44.12 25.09 10.69
C TYR A 297 -44.32 25.15 12.21
N LYS A 298 -45.48 24.80 12.73
CA LYS A 298 -45.71 24.66 14.18
C LYS A 298 -44.89 23.53 14.81
N HIS A 299 -44.42 22.59 14.00
CA HIS A 299 -43.61 21.44 14.41
C HIS A 299 -42.09 21.66 14.19
N ALA A 300 -41.68 22.89 13.90
CA ALA A 300 -40.27 23.20 13.65
C ALA A 300 -39.51 23.45 14.96
N ASP A 301 -38.41 22.74 15.17
CA ASP A 301 -37.46 23.00 16.25
C ASP A 301 -36.61 24.24 15.93
N TYR A 302 -36.42 25.12 16.91
CA TYR A 302 -35.64 26.34 16.72
C TYR A 302 -34.22 26.23 17.29
N ILE A 303 -33.22 26.34 16.41
CA ILE A 303 -31.80 26.38 16.78
C ILE A 303 -31.40 27.85 16.97
N LYS A 304 -31.34 28.31 18.22
CA LYS A 304 -31.10 29.70 18.60
C LYS A 304 -29.76 30.25 18.11
N GLU A 305 -28.69 29.44 18.21
CA GLU A 305 -27.31 29.84 17.85
C GLU A 305 -27.15 30.21 16.37
N LYS A 306 -27.94 29.58 15.49
CA LYS A 306 -27.89 29.80 14.03
C LYS A 306 -29.07 30.57 13.49
N ASN A 307 -30.09 30.82 14.30
CA ASN A 307 -31.39 31.38 13.86
C ASN A 307 -32.02 30.52 12.75
N TRP A 308 -32.00 29.20 12.95
CA TRP A 308 -32.56 28.22 12.03
C TRP A 308 -33.76 27.49 12.64
N TYR A 309 -34.66 27.08 11.77
CA TYR A 309 -35.75 26.20 12.12
C TYR A 309 -35.59 24.86 11.42
N VAL A 310 -35.80 23.75 12.10
CA VAL A 310 -35.58 22.40 11.61
C VAL A 310 -36.85 21.58 11.71
N ILE A 311 -37.17 20.85 10.64
CA ILE A 311 -38.28 19.88 10.61
C ILE A 311 -37.71 18.60 9.98
N GLY A 312 -37.38 17.60 10.80
CA GLY A 312 -36.71 16.39 10.35
C GLY A 312 -35.37 16.70 9.63
N GLU A 313 -35.25 16.33 8.36
CA GLU A 313 -34.09 16.63 7.53
C GLU A 313 -34.09 18.00 6.86
N PHE A 314 -35.10 18.85 7.11
CA PHE A 314 -35.25 20.13 6.43
C PHE A 314 -34.96 21.32 7.36
N VAL A 315 -34.20 22.28 6.82
CA VAL A 315 -33.69 23.44 7.56
C VAL A 315 -34.11 24.73 6.88
N PHE A 316 -34.71 25.64 7.63
CA PHE A 316 -35.07 26.98 7.19
C PHE A 316 -34.08 27.98 7.75
N LYS A 317 -33.26 28.59 6.88
CA LYS A 317 -32.17 29.47 7.26
C LYS A 317 -32.50 30.95 7.28
N GLY A 318 -32.04 31.62 8.33
CA GLY A 318 -31.89 33.08 8.38
C GLY A 318 -33.19 33.88 8.12
N ASN A 319 -33.04 35.17 7.82
CA ASN A 319 -34.15 36.07 7.54
C ASN A 319 -34.90 35.78 6.22
N ASN A 320 -34.22 35.11 5.27
CA ASN A 320 -34.88 34.67 4.02
C ASN A 320 -35.61 33.34 4.16
N LYS A 321 -35.27 32.55 5.18
CA LYS A 321 -35.97 31.32 5.60
C LYS A 321 -36.30 30.35 4.45
N ILE A 322 -35.38 30.24 3.48
CA ILE A 322 -35.49 29.31 2.36
C ILE A 322 -35.20 27.90 2.88
N ILE A 323 -35.97 26.93 2.39
CA ILE A 323 -35.80 25.53 2.77
C ILE A 323 -34.51 24.97 2.21
N ASN A 324 -33.72 24.39 3.08
CA ASN A 324 -32.55 23.61 2.78
C ASN A 324 -32.77 22.18 3.28
N HIS A 325 -31.93 21.28 2.85
CA HIS A 325 -31.89 19.90 3.31
C HIS A 325 -30.63 19.66 4.13
N LYS A 326 -30.68 18.91 5.22
CA LYS A 326 -29.50 18.45 5.94
C LYS A 326 -28.66 17.56 5.03
N LYS A 327 -27.38 17.91 4.87
CA LYS A 327 -26.41 17.10 4.20
C LYS A 327 -25.48 16.52 5.27
N TYR A 328 -25.71 15.26 5.63
CA TYR A 328 -24.95 14.61 6.68
C TYR A 328 -23.51 14.33 6.27
N ALA A 329 -22.59 14.45 7.23
CA ALA A 329 -21.18 14.16 7.04
C ALA A 329 -20.93 12.69 6.64
N TYR A 330 -21.81 11.77 7.01
CA TYR A 330 -21.72 10.36 6.68
C TYR A 330 -22.25 9.99 5.29
N LYS A 331 -23.03 10.86 4.63
CA LYS A 331 -23.48 10.58 3.25
C LYS A 331 -22.28 10.65 2.34
N THR A 332 -21.81 9.47 1.97
CA THR A 332 -20.63 9.20 1.17
C THR A 332 -20.68 9.91 -0.18
N SER A 333 -19.67 10.71 -0.47
CA SER A 333 -19.38 11.10 -1.85
C SER A 333 -18.52 10.02 -2.48
N LEU A 334 -18.79 9.65 -3.73
CA LEU A 334 -17.88 8.80 -4.51
C LEU A 334 -16.48 9.42 -4.49
N LEU A 335 -15.47 8.57 -4.39
CA LEU A 335 -14.08 8.98 -4.59
C LEU A 335 -13.95 9.55 -6.00
N THR A 336 -13.47 10.78 -6.12
CA THR A 336 -13.16 11.38 -7.42
C THR A 336 -11.66 11.51 -7.55
N ASN A 337 -11.14 11.26 -8.75
CA ASN A 337 -9.72 11.43 -9.05
C ASN A 337 -9.23 12.89 -8.92
N HIS A 338 -10.14 13.87 -8.83
CA HIS A 338 -9.86 15.29 -8.60
C HIS A 338 -9.87 15.70 -7.12
N THR A 339 -10.29 14.83 -6.20
CA THR A 339 -10.40 15.16 -4.76
C THR A 339 -9.04 15.52 -4.14
N LEU A 340 -7.96 15.06 -4.75
CA LEU A 340 -6.59 15.26 -4.28
C LEU A 340 -5.97 16.59 -4.69
N TYR A 341 -6.58 17.33 -5.59
CA TYR A 341 -5.97 18.50 -6.23
C TYR A 341 -5.57 19.63 -5.26
N ASP A 342 -6.36 19.88 -4.22
CA ASP A 342 -6.14 21.02 -3.30
C ASP A 342 -5.94 20.63 -1.82
N SER A 343 -6.10 19.37 -1.43
CA SER A 343 -6.22 18.99 -0.01
C SER A 343 -5.06 18.19 0.58
N ILE A 344 -4.10 17.73 -0.21
CA ILE A 344 -3.14 16.68 0.19
C ILE A 344 -1.73 17.21 0.49
N GLY A 345 -1.59 18.48 0.72
CA GLY A 345 -0.32 19.08 1.08
C GLY A 345 0.64 19.27 -0.11
N SER A 346 1.59 20.16 0.04
CA SER A 346 2.63 20.46 -0.95
C SER A 346 3.95 19.77 -0.58
N ASN A 347 4.84 19.57 -1.56
CA ASN A 347 6.20 19.10 -1.30
C ASN A 347 6.96 20.05 -0.34
N LYS A 348 6.66 21.35 -0.36
CA LYS A 348 7.24 22.32 0.58
C LYS A 348 6.81 22.03 2.03
N ALA A 349 5.54 21.73 2.26
CA ALA A 349 5.04 21.36 3.58
C ALA A 349 5.66 20.03 4.05
N ALA A 350 5.80 19.05 3.15
CA ALA A 350 6.44 17.79 3.44
C ALA A 350 7.93 17.94 3.83
N ASN A 351 8.67 18.80 3.12
CA ASN A 351 10.05 19.13 3.47
C ASN A 351 10.14 19.81 4.84
N SER A 352 9.25 20.77 5.14
CA SER A 352 9.22 21.46 6.43
C SER A 352 8.90 20.50 7.58
N LEU A 353 7.97 19.56 7.36
CA LEU A 353 7.65 18.52 8.33
C LEU A 353 8.85 17.59 8.57
N LEU A 354 9.50 17.11 7.51
CA LEU A 354 10.67 16.24 7.65
C LEU A 354 11.78 16.94 8.45
N LYS A 355 12.06 18.20 8.15
CA LYS A 355 13.04 19.01 8.90
C LYS A 355 12.67 19.15 10.38
N SER A 356 11.41 19.35 10.70
CA SER A 356 10.95 19.42 12.10
C SER A 356 11.13 18.11 12.86
N ILE A 357 11.14 16.98 12.16
CA ILE A 357 11.29 15.63 12.75
C ILE A 357 12.76 15.26 12.92
N ILE A 358 13.60 15.44 11.89
CA ILE A 358 14.99 14.94 11.88
C ILE A 358 16.06 16.02 11.96
N GLY A 359 15.68 17.30 11.93
CA GLY A 359 16.60 18.45 11.97
C GLY A 359 16.96 19.00 10.59
N ASP A 360 17.64 20.16 10.57
CA ASP A 360 17.93 20.92 9.34
C ASP A 360 19.05 20.34 8.46
N ASN A 361 19.91 19.47 8.99
CA ASN A 361 21.02 18.83 8.26
C ASN A 361 20.58 17.66 7.36
N ASN A 362 19.36 17.71 6.90
CA ASN A 362 18.78 16.65 6.07
C ASN A 362 18.96 16.99 4.58
N PHE A 363 19.57 16.07 3.84
CA PHE A 363 19.83 16.18 2.40
C PHE A 363 18.77 15.48 1.53
N PHE A 364 17.67 14.97 2.13
CA PHE A 364 16.61 14.33 1.37
C PHE A 364 15.70 15.37 0.70
N ASN A 365 15.63 15.29 -0.62
CA ASN A 365 14.81 16.19 -1.42
C ASN A 365 13.45 15.56 -1.77
N ASN A 366 12.40 16.38 -1.73
CA ASN A 366 11.06 16.01 -2.20
C ASN A 366 10.39 14.81 -1.49
N PRO A 367 10.35 14.77 -0.13
CA PRO A 367 9.53 13.76 0.56
C PRO A 367 8.07 13.91 0.12
N LYS A 368 7.36 12.79 0.03
CA LYS A 368 5.93 12.83 -0.28
C LYS A 368 5.14 13.44 0.88
N PRO A 369 4.05 14.18 0.60
CA PRO A 369 3.20 14.74 1.63
C PRO A 369 2.58 13.65 2.51
N LEU A 370 2.64 13.84 3.82
CA LEU A 370 2.08 12.92 4.80
C LEU A 370 0.57 12.71 4.59
N GLU A 371 -0.16 13.77 4.31
CA GLU A 371 -1.61 13.73 4.09
C GLU A 371 -2.01 12.86 2.87
N LEU A 372 -1.15 12.82 1.83
CA LEU A 372 -1.35 11.92 0.69
C LEU A 372 -1.31 10.46 1.15
N LEU A 373 -0.30 10.10 1.92
CA LEU A 373 -0.10 8.72 2.36
C LEU A 373 -1.17 8.32 3.38
N LYS A 374 -1.53 9.21 4.30
CA LYS A 374 -2.65 8.98 5.23
C LYS A 374 -3.96 8.75 4.47
N TYR A 375 -4.22 9.54 3.45
CA TYR A 375 -5.40 9.37 2.60
C TYR A 375 -5.41 8.01 1.90
N ILE A 376 -4.31 7.64 1.22
CA ILE A 376 -4.17 6.35 0.53
C ILE A 376 -4.38 5.19 1.50
N VAL A 377 -3.68 5.20 2.63
CA VAL A 377 -3.80 4.16 3.65
C VAL A 377 -5.22 4.10 4.20
N PHE A 378 -5.84 5.24 4.49
CA PHE A 378 -7.21 5.30 5.00
C PHE A 378 -8.24 4.65 4.06
N ILE A 379 -8.22 5.03 2.77
CA ILE A 379 -9.22 4.54 1.81
C ILE A 379 -9.05 3.06 1.45
N ALA A 380 -7.81 2.55 1.51
CA ALA A 380 -7.45 1.24 0.99
C ALA A 380 -7.25 0.16 2.06
N SER A 381 -7.19 0.53 3.36
CA SER A 381 -6.86 -0.42 4.43
C SER A 381 -7.97 -0.59 5.45
N ASN A 382 -8.07 -1.77 6.04
CA ASN A 382 -8.78 -2.04 7.28
C ASN A 382 -7.88 -1.72 8.49
N LYS A 383 -8.40 -1.91 9.71
CA LYS A 383 -7.66 -1.58 10.94
C LYS A 383 -6.45 -2.47 11.22
N ASP A 384 -6.43 -3.67 10.66
CA ASP A 384 -5.38 -4.68 10.86
C ASP A 384 -4.58 -4.98 9.59
N SER A 385 -4.70 -4.15 8.56
CA SER A 385 -4.05 -4.32 7.27
C SER A 385 -2.54 -4.21 7.33
N ILE A 386 -1.85 -4.90 6.42
CA ILE A 386 -0.40 -4.80 6.21
C ILE A 386 -0.13 -3.89 5.02
N ILE A 387 0.66 -2.85 5.25
CA ILE A 387 1.05 -1.84 4.27
C ILE A 387 2.52 -2.04 3.89
N LEU A 388 2.81 -2.19 2.60
CA LEU A 388 4.16 -2.33 2.07
C LEU A 388 4.55 -1.09 1.26
N ASP A 389 5.79 -0.61 1.50
CA ASP A 389 6.43 0.41 0.68
C ASP A 389 7.89 0.01 0.42
N PHE A 390 8.18 -0.46 -0.80
CA PHE A 390 9.53 -0.89 -1.16
C PHE A 390 10.36 0.17 -1.91
N PHE A 391 9.88 1.43 -1.88
CA PHE A 391 10.61 2.64 -2.25
C PHE A 391 10.43 3.70 -1.15
N ALA A 392 10.67 3.32 0.11
CA ALA A 392 10.26 4.09 1.28
C ALA A 392 10.91 5.47 1.38
N GLY A 393 12.08 5.68 0.78
CA GLY A 393 12.77 6.95 0.77
C GLY A 393 12.84 7.59 2.16
N SER A 394 12.10 8.66 2.40
CA SER A 394 12.09 9.35 3.71
C SER A 394 11.22 8.70 4.79
N GLY A 395 10.56 7.56 4.54
CA GLY A 395 9.72 6.86 5.53
C GLY A 395 8.36 7.52 5.80
N THR A 396 7.83 8.28 4.85
CA THR A 396 6.52 8.96 5.03
C THR A 396 5.38 7.95 5.22
N THR A 397 5.43 6.82 4.54
CA THR A 397 4.42 5.75 4.65
C THR A 397 4.34 5.21 6.08
N ALA A 398 5.47 4.98 6.74
CA ALA A 398 5.50 4.53 8.13
C ALA A 398 4.83 5.54 9.07
N GLN A 399 5.16 6.82 8.96
CA GLN A 399 4.50 7.88 9.75
C GLN A 399 2.99 7.92 9.49
N ALA A 400 2.57 7.82 8.23
CA ALA A 400 1.15 7.82 7.87
C ALA A 400 0.37 6.69 8.53
N VAL A 401 0.94 5.48 8.55
CA VAL A 401 0.33 4.31 9.22
C VAL A 401 0.23 4.54 10.72
N LEU A 402 1.30 5.01 11.38
CA LEU A 402 1.31 5.25 12.82
C LEU A 402 0.31 6.34 13.23
N GLU A 403 0.26 7.46 12.49
CA GLU A 403 -0.69 8.52 12.79
C GLU A 403 -2.13 8.07 12.59
N LEU A 404 -2.41 7.32 11.53
CA LEU A 404 -3.75 6.82 11.27
C LEU A 404 -4.20 5.82 12.34
N ASN A 405 -3.31 4.93 12.81
CA ASN A 405 -3.61 4.03 13.92
C ASN A 405 -3.96 4.80 15.20
N LYS A 406 -3.23 5.89 15.49
CA LYS A 406 -3.52 6.78 16.62
C LYS A 406 -4.89 7.47 16.48
N GLU A 407 -5.27 7.87 15.26
CA GLU A 407 -6.51 8.60 14.98
C GLU A 407 -7.76 7.71 15.07
N ASP A 408 -7.69 6.49 14.55
CA ASP A 408 -8.86 5.61 14.42
C ASP A 408 -8.83 4.36 15.32
N GLY A 409 -7.78 4.23 16.16
CA GLY A 409 -7.58 3.07 17.02
C GLY A 409 -7.30 1.78 16.23
N GLY A 410 -6.66 1.90 15.07
CA GLY A 410 -6.24 0.77 14.25
C GLY A 410 -4.94 0.14 14.73
N ASN A 411 -4.66 -1.05 14.21
CA ASN A 411 -3.45 -1.83 14.47
C ASN A 411 -2.74 -2.24 13.16
N ARG A 412 -2.84 -1.37 12.14
CA ARG A 412 -2.15 -1.58 10.86
C ARG A 412 -0.67 -1.74 11.10
N LYS A 413 -0.03 -2.55 10.26
CA LYS A 413 1.42 -2.74 10.28
C LYS A 413 2.02 -2.29 8.97
N PHE A 414 3.23 -1.75 9.04
CA PHE A 414 3.99 -1.41 7.86
C PHE A 414 5.25 -2.29 7.75
N ILE A 415 5.58 -2.59 6.50
CA ILE A 415 6.86 -3.14 6.08
C ILE A 415 7.39 -2.14 5.05
N ILE A 416 8.52 -1.51 5.32
CA ILE A 416 9.10 -0.56 4.39
C ILE A 416 10.54 -0.92 4.06
N CYS A 417 10.93 -0.72 2.81
CA CYS A 417 12.28 -1.04 2.33
C CYS A 417 12.90 0.16 1.63
N THR A 418 14.16 0.41 1.91
CA THR A 418 15.01 1.37 1.18
C THR A 418 16.47 0.93 1.25
N ASN A 419 17.25 1.28 0.21
CA ASN A 419 18.70 1.14 0.28
C ASN A 419 19.31 2.18 1.23
N ASN A 420 20.60 2.04 1.52
CA ASN A 420 21.32 3.00 2.37
C ASN A 420 22.31 3.87 1.57
N GLU A 421 22.01 4.14 0.31
CA GLU A 421 22.77 5.11 -0.48
C GLU A 421 22.69 6.48 0.17
N ASN A 422 23.85 7.14 0.32
CA ASN A 422 23.98 8.40 1.04
C ASN A 422 23.35 8.38 2.46
N ASP A 423 23.43 7.25 3.13
CA ASP A 423 22.91 7.01 4.48
C ASP A 423 21.39 7.28 4.62
N ILE A 424 20.61 7.14 3.56
CA ILE A 424 19.18 7.44 3.55
C ILE A 424 18.43 6.56 4.55
N CYS A 425 18.68 5.25 4.57
CA CYS A 425 17.97 4.34 5.47
C CYS A 425 18.21 4.70 6.93
N GLU A 426 19.45 4.90 7.31
CA GLU A 426 19.83 5.15 8.72
C GLU A 426 19.52 6.58 9.17
N ASN A 427 19.98 7.57 8.38
CA ASN A 427 19.96 8.95 8.81
C ASN A 427 18.66 9.70 8.50
N ILE A 428 17.83 9.17 7.59
CA ILE A 428 16.57 9.77 7.22
C ILE A 428 15.39 8.89 7.63
N THR A 429 15.30 7.67 7.06
CA THR A 429 14.13 6.79 7.22
C THR A 429 13.98 6.33 8.66
N TYR A 430 15.02 5.68 9.21
CA TYR A 430 15.01 5.20 10.59
C TYR A 430 14.85 6.35 11.58
N LYS A 431 15.60 7.43 11.40
CA LYS A 431 15.55 8.60 12.29
C LYS A 431 14.16 9.25 12.33
N ARG A 432 13.48 9.32 11.16
CA ARG A 432 12.09 9.78 11.12
C ARG A 432 11.17 8.87 11.93
N ILE A 433 11.23 7.56 11.70
CA ILE A 433 10.37 6.60 12.41
C ILE A 433 10.66 6.63 13.91
N TYR A 434 11.94 6.62 14.28
CA TYR A 434 12.36 6.71 15.68
C TYR A 434 11.78 7.95 16.37
N ASN A 435 11.91 9.12 15.76
CA ASN A 435 11.41 10.36 16.32
C ASN A 435 9.87 10.42 16.33
N VAL A 436 9.18 9.84 15.36
CA VAL A 436 7.71 9.72 15.39
C VAL A 436 7.25 8.83 16.54
N ILE A 437 7.97 7.74 16.82
CA ILE A 437 7.67 6.84 17.93
C ILE A 437 8.01 7.48 19.29
N LYS A 438 9.17 8.12 19.43
CA LYS A 438 9.63 8.71 20.69
C LYS A 438 9.05 10.09 20.98
N GLY A 439 8.67 10.82 19.95
CA GLY A 439 8.27 12.23 19.98
C GLY A 439 9.35 13.16 19.42
N TYR A 440 8.94 14.27 18.84
CA TYR A 440 9.82 15.28 18.25
C TYR A 440 9.25 16.67 18.47
N SER A 441 10.14 17.66 18.64
CA SER A 441 9.73 19.03 18.94
C SER A 441 8.70 19.04 20.11
N ASN A 442 7.51 19.54 19.88
CA ASN A 442 6.41 19.54 20.84
C ASN A 442 5.34 18.46 20.55
N VAL A 443 5.63 17.50 19.65
CA VAL A 443 4.72 16.43 19.27
C VAL A 443 4.99 15.21 20.14
N LYS A 444 3.94 14.73 20.83
CA LYS A 444 4.01 13.49 21.63
C LYS A 444 4.18 12.28 20.72
N GLY A 445 5.08 11.39 21.09
CA GLY A 445 5.33 10.15 20.38
C GLY A 445 4.11 9.24 20.22
N ILE A 446 4.22 8.33 19.28
CA ILE A 446 3.21 7.32 18.98
C ILE A 446 3.79 5.95 19.33
N SER A 447 3.20 5.25 20.30
CA SER A 447 3.67 3.92 20.69
C SER A 447 3.62 2.94 19.53
N ALA A 448 4.74 2.31 19.21
CA ALA A 448 4.85 1.26 18.21
C ALA A 448 6.14 0.46 18.40
N ASN A 449 6.12 -0.81 17.96
CA ASN A 449 7.32 -1.65 17.89
C ASN A 449 7.90 -1.61 16.48
N LEU A 450 9.23 -1.60 16.38
CA LEU A 450 9.97 -1.60 15.11
C LEU A 450 11.13 -2.59 15.17
N LYS A 451 11.25 -3.46 14.19
CA LYS A 451 12.45 -4.23 13.87
C LYS A 451 13.18 -3.59 12.70
N TYR A 452 14.50 -3.55 12.80
CA TYR A 452 15.37 -3.07 11.74
C TYR A 452 16.18 -4.24 11.19
N TYR A 453 15.92 -4.60 9.94
CA TYR A 453 16.63 -5.68 9.26
C TYR A 453 17.53 -5.14 8.17
N LYS A 454 18.70 -5.74 8.04
CA LYS A 454 19.64 -5.44 6.95
C LYS A 454 19.78 -6.66 6.06
N THR A 455 19.72 -6.47 4.75
CA THR A 455 19.95 -7.53 3.78
C THR A 455 21.41 -8.01 3.85
N SER A 456 21.59 -9.31 3.92
CA SER A 456 22.86 -10.02 3.88
C SER A 456 22.77 -11.17 2.89
N TYR A 457 23.89 -11.87 2.65
CA TYR A 457 23.96 -12.88 1.61
C TYR A 457 24.72 -14.11 2.07
N ILE A 458 24.20 -15.27 1.67
CA ILE A 458 24.89 -16.56 1.80
C ILE A 458 25.30 -17.01 0.40
N PRO A 459 26.60 -17.34 0.14
CA PRO A 459 27.01 -17.89 -1.15
C PRO A 459 26.29 -19.21 -1.47
N ARG A 460 25.76 -19.38 -2.70
CA ARG A 460 25.15 -20.65 -3.16
C ARG A 460 26.19 -21.76 -3.30
N ILE A 461 27.41 -21.40 -3.74
CA ILE A 461 28.51 -22.33 -3.92
C ILE A 461 29.34 -22.34 -2.64
N ASN A 462 28.99 -23.20 -1.71
CA ASN A 462 29.88 -23.54 -0.61
C ASN A 462 30.16 -25.05 -0.67
N THR A 463 31.41 -25.43 -0.54
CA THR A 463 31.96 -26.73 -0.80
C THR A 463 31.42 -27.90 0.03
N GLU A 464 30.56 -27.62 0.99
CA GLU A 464 29.88 -28.61 1.83
C GLU A 464 28.38 -28.28 1.96
N LYS A 465 27.52 -29.12 1.37
CA LYS A 465 26.05 -29.00 1.40
C LYS A 465 25.49 -28.81 2.83
N GLU A 466 26.09 -29.46 3.81
CA GLU A 466 25.72 -29.38 5.22
C GLU A 466 25.91 -27.98 5.83
N ASN A 467 26.97 -27.27 5.42
CA ASN A 467 27.24 -25.92 5.89
C ASN A 467 26.24 -24.90 5.32
N LEU A 468 25.79 -25.06 4.08
CA LEU A 468 24.78 -24.14 3.50
C LEU A 468 23.42 -24.33 4.19
N TYR A 469 22.99 -25.55 4.40
CA TYR A 469 21.74 -25.86 5.12
C TYR A 469 21.75 -25.25 6.52
N ARG A 470 22.82 -25.45 7.30
CA ARG A 470 22.97 -24.82 8.64
C ARG A 470 22.92 -23.29 8.59
N ASN A 471 23.60 -22.67 7.63
CA ASN A 471 23.60 -21.22 7.46
C ASN A 471 22.20 -20.68 7.09
N LEU A 472 21.41 -21.41 6.29
CA LEU A 472 20.03 -21.06 5.99
C LEU A 472 19.15 -21.18 7.24
N LEU A 473 19.30 -22.23 8.02
CA LEU A 473 18.55 -22.44 9.25
C LEU A 473 18.83 -21.35 10.30
N THR A 474 20.06 -20.90 10.48
CA THR A 474 20.38 -19.82 11.41
C THR A 474 19.70 -18.49 11.05
N ASN A 475 19.39 -18.28 9.75
CA ASN A 475 18.68 -17.09 9.29
C ASN A 475 17.14 -17.25 9.26
N ILE A 476 16.63 -18.45 9.56
CA ILE A 476 15.19 -18.74 9.50
C ILE A 476 14.41 -17.98 10.58
N LYS A 477 15.04 -17.74 11.73
CA LYS A 477 14.49 -16.95 12.83
C LYS A 477 13.94 -15.61 12.36
N ASN A 478 14.73 -14.87 11.57
CA ASN A 478 14.35 -13.54 11.08
C ASN A 478 13.16 -13.60 10.12
N LEU A 479 13.03 -14.66 9.32
CA LEU A 479 11.88 -14.87 8.44
C LEU A 479 10.61 -15.22 9.24
N ILE A 480 10.71 -16.04 10.28
CA ILE A 480 9.59 -16.35 11.18
C ILE A 480 9.14 -15.08 11.91
N GLN A 481 10.07 -14.28 12.42
CA GLN A 481 9.77 -12.99 13.06
C GLN A 481 9.07 -12.03 12.10
N LEU A 482 9.58 -11.93 10.87
CA LEU A 482 9.01 -11.07 9.83
C LEU A 482 7.58 -11.52 9.47
N GLU A 483 7.36 -12.82 9.26
CA GLU A 483 6.05 -13.36 8.87
C GLU A 483 4.98 -13.16 9.96
N ASN A 484 5.34 -13.39 11.21
CA ASN A 484 4.37 -13.37 12.32
C ASN A 484 4.30 -12.02 13.03
N GLY A 485 5.29 -11.14 12.82
CA GLY A 485 5.38 -9.83 13.45
C GLY A 485 5.67 -9.92 14.96
N VAL A 486 6.26 -11.01 15.42
CA VAL A 486 6.54 -11.26 16.84
C VAL A 486 8.02 -11.59 17.04
N GLU A 487 8.55 -11.34 18.23
CA GLU A 487 9.88 -11.79 18.58
C GLU A 487 9.85 -13.28 18.88
N VAL A 488 10.75 -14.03 18.24
CA VAL A 488 10.92 -15.47 18.46
C VAL A 488 12.28 -15.76 19.11
N ASP A 489 12.44 -17.00 19.59
CA ASP A 489 13.63 -17.44 20.32
C ASP A 489 13.88 -16.64 21.62
N ASN A 490 12.79 -16.30 22.27
CA ASN A 490 12.75 -15.72 23.60
C ASN A 490 12.22 -16.75 24.61
N VAL A 491 11.94 -16.32 25.83
CA VAL A 491 11.43 -17.21 26.89
C VAL A 491 10.06 -17.82 26.52
N LYS A 492 9.20 -17.06 25.79
CA LYS A 492 7.82 -17.46 25.47
C LYS A 492 7.67 -18.20 24.15
N ILE A 493 8.56 -17.92 23.20
CA ILE A 493 8.51 -18.47 21.83
C ILE A 493 9.90 -19.00 21.49
N LYS A 494 10.02 -20.31 21.31
CA LYS A 494 11.29 -21.00 21.06
C LYS A 494 11.37 -21.56 19.64
N ILE A 495 12.58 -21.72 19.13
CA ILE A 495 12.88 -22.38 17.85
C ILE A 495 13.82 -23.55 18.11
N TYR A 496 13.44 -24.72 17.59
CA TYR A 496 14.26 -25.93 17.65
C TYR A 496 14.55 -26.45 16.23
N LEU A 497 15.83 -26.55 15.92
CA LEU A 497 16.32 -26.97 14.62
C LEU A 497 16.88 -28.39 14.62
N ASN A 498 17.05 -28.98 15.80
CA ASN A 498 17.52 -30.34 15.99
C ASN A 498 16.82 -31.03 17.17
N GLU A 499 16.83 -32.37 17.17
CA GLU A 499 16.14 -33.20 18.16
C GLU A 499 16.75 -33.05 19.58
N VAL A 500 18.06 -32.85 19.67
CA VAL A 500 18.78 -32.80 20.96
C VAL A 500 18.34 -31.57 21.75
N GLU A 501 18.29 -30.41 21.13
CA GLU A 501 17.82 -29.17 21.78
C GLU A 501 16.34 -29.25 22.21
N LEU A 502 15.52 -29.93 21.42
CA LEU A 502 14.12 -30.17 21.74
C LEU A 502 13.96 -31.15 22.94
N ASP A 503 14.79 -32.20 22.99
CA ASP A 503 14.82 -33.12 24.13
C ASP A 503 15.25 -32.42 25.43
N GLU A 504 16.27 -31.57 25.36
CA GLU A 504 16.70 -30.76 26.48
C GLU A 504 15.58 -29.85 27.01
N PHE A 505 14.85 -29.19 26.10
CA PHE A 505 13.69 -28.37 26.42
C PHE A 505 12.56 -29.16 27.08
N CYS A 506 12.22 -30.32 26.56
CA CYS A 506 11.16 -31.17 27.13
C CYS A 506 11.50 -31.73 28.53
N ASN A 507 12.76 -31.68 28.90
CA ASN A 507 13.24 -32.07 30.23
C ASN A 507 13.45 -30.86 31.21
N ASP A 508 13.29 -29.64 30.73
CA ASP A 508 13.41 -28.40 31.53
C ASP A 508 12.03 -27.87 31.93
N ASN A 509 11.57 -28.24 33.14
CA ASN A 509 10.25 -27.82 33.64
C ASN A 509 10.10 -26.30 33.71
N LYS A 510 11.17 -25.54 33.96
CA LYS A 510 11.11 -24.08 34.01
C LYS A 510 10.91 -23.50 32.61
N ALA A 511 11.62 -24.01 31.63
CA ALA A 511 11.46 -23.59 30.25
C ALA A 511 10.08 -23.92 29.71
N LEU A 512 9.52 -25.07 30.08
CA LEU A 512 8.16 -25.48 29.71
C LEU A 512 7.09 -24.55 30.32
N ASP A 513 7.20 -24.20 31.60
CA ASP A 513 6.24 -23.32 32.30
C ASP A 513 6.20 -21.88 31.72
N GLU A 514 7.33 -21.42 31.21
CA GLU A 514 7.49 -20.05 30.66
C GLU A 514 7.18 -19.96 29.16
N CYS A 515 7.15 -21.09 28.42
CA CYS A 515 6.99 -21.16 26.97
C CYS A 515 5.53 -21.28 26.56
N ASN A 516 5.10 -20.51 25.57
CA ASN A 516 3.75 -20.60 24.99
C ASN A 516 3.75 -21.29 23.62
N ASN A 517 4.79 -21.07 22.82
CA ASN A 517 4.85 -21.52 21.43
C ASN A 517 6.23 -22.07 21.11
N ILE A 518 6.29 -23.14 20.33
CA ILE A 518 7.53 -23.64 19.75
C ILE A 518 7.44 -23.77 18.24
N TYR A 519 8.50 -23.39 17.55
CA TYR A 519 8.71 -23.65 16.13
C TYR A 519 9.73 -24.76 15.98
N ILE A 520 9.37 -25.84 15.29
CA ILE A 520 10.24 -27.01 15.10
C ILE A 520 10.55 -27.22 13.62
N SER A 521 11.76 -27.67 13.29
CA SER A 521 12.10 -28.09 11.92
C SER A 521 11.19 -29.22 11.46
N SER A 522 10.83 -29.23 10.16
CA SER A 522 10.07 -30.33 9.54
C SER A 522 10.76 -31.68 9.66
N ASP A 523 12.08 -31.70 9.85
CA ASP A 523 12.89 -32.92 9.97
C ASP A 523 12.80 -33.54 11.38
N ILE A 524 12.26 -32.81 12.36
CA ILE A 524 12.10 -33.31 13.73
C ILE A 524 10.76 -34.04 13.87
N LEU A 525 10.83 -35.34 14.16
CA LEU A 525 9.66 -36.15 14.48
C LEU A 525 9.46 -36.20 16.01
N LEU A 526 8.41 -35.55 16.49
CA LEU A 526 8.06 -35.58 17.91
C LEU A 526 7.76 -37.01 18.39
N THR A 527 8.44 -37.44 19.43
CA THR A 527 8.11 -38.71 20.13
C THR A 527 6.77 -38.58 20.88
N ALA A 528 6.17 -39.70 21.23
CA ALA A 528 4.90 -39.71 21.97
C ALA A 528 5.03 -38.96 23.33
N ASP A 529 6.17 -39.14 24.02
CA ASP A 529 6.43 -38.51 25.32
C ASP A 529 6.60 -36.98 25.17
N GLN A 530 7.30 -36.49 24.14
CA GLN A 530 7.43 -35.07 23.83
C GLN A 530 6.08 -34.44 23.51
N GLN A 531 5.24 -35.10 22.68
CA GLN A 531 3.89 -34.63 22.37
C GLN A 531 3.02 -34.48 23.61
N ILE A 532 3.08 -35.46 24.53
CA ILE A 532 2.34 -35.44 25.79
C ILE A 532 2.86 -34.29 26.67
N THR A 533 4.17 -34.14 26.80
CA THR A 533 4.80 -33.08 27.60
C THR A 533 4.43 -31.68 27.12
N ILE A 534 4.56 -31.43 25.82
CA ILE A 534 4.20 -30.15 25.18
C ILE A 534 2.71 -29.85 25.40
N LYS A 535 1.84 -30.82 25.17
CA LYS A 535 0.40 -30.67 25.32
C LYS A 535 -0.01 -30.42 26.79
N ASN A 536 0.59 -31.09 27.75
CA ASN A 536 0.30 -30.92 29.17
C ASN A 536 0.68 -29.51 29.68
N ASN A 537 1.66 -28.89 29.07
CA ASN A 537 2.09 -27.51 29.37
C ASN A 537 1.36 -26.45 28.52
N ASN A 538 0.35 -26.84 27.72
CA ASN A 538 -0.41 -25.94 26.83
C ASN A 538 0.46 -25.13 25.86
N ILE A 539 1.51 -25.75 25.33
CA ILE A 539 2.43 -25.14 24.37
C ILE A 539 1.96 -25.45 22.94
N ASP A 540 1.74 -24.40 22.14
CA ASP A 540 1.40 -24.55 20.73
C ASP A 540 2.65 -24.89 19.89
N THR A 541 2.52 -25.86 19.01
CA THR A 541 3.60 -26.31 18.14
C THR A 541 3.36 -25.90 16.70
N TYR A 542 4.35 -25.26 16.08
CA TYR A 542 4.36 -24.86 14.70
C TYR A 542 5.53 -25.50 13.96
N ILE A 543 5.27 -26.07 12.81
CA ILE A 543 6.33 -26.58 11.93
C ILE A 543 6.90 -25.40 11.16
N ILE A 544 8.22 -25.26 11.15
CA ILE A 544 8.91 -24.26 10.34
C ILE A 544 8.64 -24.56 8.87
N PRO A 545 8.07 -23.60 8.12
CA PRO A 545 7.70 -23.84 6.74
C PRO A 545 8.91 -24.16 5.86
N GLU A 546 8.88 -25.30 5.19
CA GLU A 546 9.93 -25.68 4.22
C GLU A 546 10.05 -24.70 3.06
N TYR A 547 8.98 -23.98 2.73
CA TYR A 547 8.95 -23.08 1.59
C TYR A 547 9.88 -21.88 1.72
N TYR A 548 10.39 -21.55 2.93
CA TYR A 548 11.31 -20.41 3.08
C TYR A 548 12.57 -20.54 2.21
N PHE A 549 13.12 -21.75 2.10
CA PHE A 549 14.31 -22.02 1.30
C PHE A 549 14.18 -23.27 0.42
N ARG A 550 12.95 -23.69 0.13
CA ARG A 550 12.69 -24.94 -0.60
C ARG A 550 13.36 -24.97 -1.97
N ASN A 551 13.29 -23.89 -2.73
CA ASN A 551 13.88 -23.83 -4.06
C ASN A 551 15.40 -23.89 -3.97
N GLU A 552 15.99 -23.16 -3.04
CA GLU A 552 17.43 -23.12 -2.81
C GLU A 552 17.98 -24.47 -2.36
N ILE A 553 17.23 -25.19 -1.51
CA ILE A 553 17.58 -26.53 -1.07
C ILE A 553 17.40 -27.55 -2.21
N TYR A 554 16.34 -27.44 -3.01
CA TYR A 554 16.06 -28.33 -4.13
C TYR A 554 17.10 -28.18 -5.24
N ASP A 555 17.50 -26.97 -5.59
CA ASP A 555 18.58 -26.70 -6.55
C ASP A 555 19.90 -27.34 -6.12
N MET A 556 20.15 -27.43 -4.81
CA MET A 556 21.32 -28.12 -4.25
C MET A 556 21.26 -29.64 -4.35
N LEU A 557 20.07 -30.23 -4.39
CA LEU A 557 19.90 -31.70 -4.50
C LEU A 557 20.04 -32.18 -5.94
N LEU A 558 19.89 -31.28 -6.92
CA LEU A 558 19.99 -31.58 -8.35
C LEU A 558 21.39 -31.40 -8.93
N ILE A 559 22.33 -30.82 -8.20
CA ILE A 559 23.76 -30.68 -8.51
C ILE A 559 24.53 -31.76 -7.73
#